data_ed927173da47781de4d9333f98f24a32
#
_entry.id   ed927173da47781de4d9333f98f24a32
#
_cell.length_a   1.000
_cell.length_b   1.000
_cell.length_c   1.000
_cell.angle_alpha   90.00
_cell.angle_beta   90.00
_cell.angle_gamma   90.00
#
_symmetry.space_group_name_H-M   'P 1'
#
loop_
_entity.id
_entity.type
_entity.pdbx_description
1 polymer ?
#
loop_
_entity_poly.entity_id
_entity_poly.type
_entity_poly.pdbx_seq_one_letter_code
_entity_poly.pdbx_strand_id
1 'polypeptide(L)'
;RRHPETRDEWAPEAPAGCAKRQREIMQSAAEMVRPGGRLTYSTCTLNPTENEENIAWFLETHLDFVLQPFALPGIGGCDGFMTLYPHRVRGEGHFVALLHRQGEAPCNVQPFTGLKQADKAAVKAAEDFAGERLGLLHLLGETLVCLPEDCPPVQGLKVLRAGLHVGQARGKLFFPDHAWALAATPPKVLRIPLSRADAARYQAGEELPCETGAGFVLPCYGGLALGWGKVSGGRMKNHYPKGLRRNAT
;
A
#
# COMPACT_ATOMS: atom_id res chain seq x y z
N ARG A 1 -14.36 -17.28 9.19
CA ARG A 1 -15.48 -16.59 9.89
C ARG A 1 -16.40 -15.85 8.92
N ARG A 2 -15.89 -15.35 7.79
CA ARG A 2 -16.67 -14.58 6.79
C ARG A 2 -17.43 -15.47 5.81
N HIS A 3 -16.99 -16.71 5.65
CA HIS A 3 -17.51 -17.69 4.68
C HIS A 3 -17.77 -19.01 5.38
N PRO A 4 -18.94 -19.19 6.03
CA PRO A 4 -19.31 -20.45 6.72
C PRO A 4 -19.24 -21.68 5.81
N GLU A 5 -19.56 -21.50 4.52
CA GLU A 5 -19.51 -22.50 3.47
C GLU A 5 -18.12 -23.17 3.32
N THR A 6 -17.05 -22.49 3.68
CA THR A 6 -15.68 -23.06 3.59
C THR A 6 -15.47 -24.23 4.57
N ARG A 7 -16.34 -24.39 5.56
CA ARG A 7 -16.29 -25.54 6.48
C ARG A 7 -16.75 -26.82 5.80
N ASP A 8 -17.70 -26.70 4.87
CA ASP A 8 -18.26 -27.84 4.14
C ASP A 8 -17.31 -28.31 3.04
N GLU A 9 -16.43 -27.41 2.57
CA GLU A 9 -15.40 -27.70 1.57
C GLU A 9 -14.09 -28.22 2.19
N TRP A 10 -13.94 -28.16 3.52
CA TRP A 10 -12.71 -28.58 4.18
C TRP A 10 -12.57 -30.11 4.22
N ALA A 11 -11.38 -30.58 3.87
CA ALA A 11 -11.01 -31.99 3.94
C ALA A 11 -9.63 -32.13 4.61
N PRO A 12 -9.32 -33.28 5.25
CA PRO A 12 -8.02 -33.50 5.90
C PRO A 12 -6.82 -33.34 4.94
N GLU A 13 -7.01 -33.54 3.64
CA GLU A 13 -6.01 -33.41 2.58
C GLU A 13 -5.80 -31.96 2.11
N ALA A 14 -6.71 -31.05 2.46
CA ALA A 14 -6.66 -29.65 2.03
C ALA A 14 -5.35 -28.93 2.41
N PRO A 15 -4.78 -29.10 3.62
CA PRO A 15 -3.50 -28.49 3.98
C PRO A 15 -2.33 -28.93 3.07
N ALA A 16 -2.26 -30.20 2.69
CA ALA A 16 -1.22 -30.69 1.80
C ALA A 16 -1.34 -30.10 0.39
N GLY A 17 -2.56 -29.95 -0.12
CA GLY A 17 -2.85 -29.29 -1.38
C GLY A 17 -2.50 -27.79 -1.35
N CYS A 18 -2.79 -27.12 -0.25
CA CYS A 18 -2.39 -25.72 -0.03
C CYS A 18 -0.87 -25.58 0.03
N ALA A 19 -0.19 -26.42 0.82
CA ALA A 19 1.26 -26.39 0.96
C ALA A 19 1.96 -26.56 -0.40
N LYS A 20 1.49 -27.51 -1.24
CA LYS A 20 2.03 -27.68 -2.59
C LYS A 20 1.94 -26.40 -3.43
N ARG A 21 0.77 -25.77 -3.46
CA ARG A 21 0.57 -24.50 -4.19
C ARG A 21 1.43 -23.37 -3.62
N GLN A 22 1.55 -23.29 -2.29
CA GLN A 22 2.38 -22.29 -1.62
C GLN A 22 3.86 -22.47 -2.00
N ARG A 23 4.36 -23.71 -2.11
CA ARG A 23 5.74 -24.01 -2.58
C ARG A 23 5.98 -23.53 -4.00
N GLU A 24 5.05 -23.74 -4.91
CA GLU A 24 5.13 -23.24 -6.30
C GLU A 24 5.19 -21.70 -6.34
N ILE A 25 4.40 -21.01 -5.47
CA ILE A 25 4.42 -19.56 -5.35
C ILE A 25 5.75 -19.08 -4.74
N MET A 26 6.24 -19.73 -3.69
CA MET A 26 7.51 -19.37 -3.05
C MET A 26 8.69 -19.54 -4.00
N GLN A 27 8.70 -20.60 -4.82
CA GLN A 27 9.72 -20.82 -5.84
C GLN A 27 9.75 -19.67 -6.87
N SER A 28 8.59 -19.29 -7.39
CA SER A 28 8.48 -18.14 -8.30
C SER A 28 8.89 -16.83 -7.63
N ALA A 29 8.53 -16.65 -6.36
CA ALA A 29 8.90 -15.46 -5.60
C ALA A 29 10.42 -15.39 -5.35
N ALA A 30 11.08 -16.51 -5.09
CA ALA A 30 12.54 -16.57 -4.89
C ALA A 30 13.31 -16.03 -6.11
N GLU A 31 12.85 -16.35 -7.31
CA GLU A 31 13.46 -15.88 -8.57
C GLU A 31 13.39 -14.34 -8.70
N MET A 32 12.37 -13.71 -8.11
CA MET A 32 12.16 -12.25 -8.18
C MET A 32 12.96 -11.49 -7.11
N VAL A 33 13.46 -12.15 -6.08
CA VAL A 33 14.24 -11.51 -5.01
C VAL A 33 15.70 -11.38 -5.46
N ARG A 34 16.20 -10.15 -5.54
CA ARG A 34 17.62 -9.92 -5.83
C ARG A 34 18.53 -10.40 -4.69
N PRO A 35 19.82 -10.74 -4.93
CA PRO A 35 20.79 -10.93 -3.85
C PRO A 35 20.79 -9.74 -2.87
N GLY A 36 20.92 -9.98 -1.57
CA GLY A 36 20.74 -8.98 -0.52
C GLY A 36 19.29 -8.58 -0.26
N GLY A 37 18.32 -9.11 -1.01
CA GLY A 37 16.90 -8.83 -0.87
C GLY A 37 16.23 -9.67 0.23
N ARG A 38 14.94 -9.38 0.47
CA ARG A 38 14.13 -10.06 1.49
C ARG A 38 12.86 -10.62 0.89
N LEU A 39 12.44 -11.76 1.42
CA LEU A 39 11.16 -12.40 1.13
C LEU A 39 10.40 -12.61 2.44
N THR A 40 9.19 -12.10 2.52
CA THR A 40 8.30 -12.37 3.65
C THR A 40 7.26 -13.40 3.23
N TYR A 41 7.19 -14.51 3.97
CA TYR A 41 6.15 -15.52 3.83
C TYR A 41 5.17 -15.40 4.99
N SER A 42 3.88 -15.40 4.72
CA SER A 42 2.87 -15.37 5.77
C SER A 42 1.61 -16.13 5.40
N THR A 43 0.98 -16.74 6.41
CA THR A 43 -0.30 -17.44 6.28
C THR A 43 -1.25 -17.04 7.40
N CYS A 44 -2.54 -17.30 7.22
CA CYS A 44 -3.56 -17.18 8.26
C CYS A 44 -3.96 -18.54 8.87
N THR A 45 -3.22 -19.59 8.56
CA THR A 45 -3.38 -20.92 9.17
C THR A 45 -2.40 -21.11 10.32
N LEU A 46 -2.71 -22.06 11.21
CA LEU A 46 -1.82 -22.52 12.28
C LEU A 46 -1.28 -23.92 12.01
N ASN A 47 -1.46 -24.43 10.77
CA ASN A 47 -1.04 -25.76 10.38
C ASN A 47 0.47 -25.79 10.06
N PRO A 48 1.27 -26.65 10.72
CA PRO A 48 2.71 -26.74 10.49
C PRO A 48 3.08 -27.09 9.05
N THR A 49 2.26 -27.91 8.37
CA THR A 49 2.52 -28.31 6.96
C THR A 49 2.53 -27.13 6.00
N GLU A 50 1.70 -26.14 6.28
CA GLU A 50 1.68 -24.90 5.48
C GLU A 50 2.65 -23.84 6.00
N ASN A 51 3.20 -23.99 7.19
CA ASN A 51 4.03 -23.01 7.87
C ASN A 51 5.50 -23.49 7.97
N GLU A 52 5.85 -24.10 9.10
CA GLU A 52 7.23 -24.46 9.42
C GLU A 52 7.83 -25.46 8.42
N GLU A 53 7.05 -26.45 7.96
CA GLU A 53 7.50 -27.43 6.98
C GLU A 53 7.73 -26.81 5.60
N ASN A 54 6.94 -25.81 5.21
CA ASN A 54 7.17 -25.06 3.98
C ASN A 54 8.43 -24.21 4.05
N ILE A 55 8.71 -23.59 5.20
CA ILE A 55 9.95 -22.83 5.41
C ILE A 55 11.16 -23.77 5.39
N ALA A 56 11.09 -24.93 6.08
CA ALA A 56 12.15 -25.91 6.05
C ALA A 56 12.45 -26.38 4.62
N TRP A 57 11.41 -26.81 3.89
CA TRP A 57 11.54 -27.19 2.49
C TRP A 57 12.15 -26.07 1.62
N PHE A 58 11.73 -24.82 1.82
CA PHE A 58 12.25 -23.70 1.05
C PHE A 58 13.74 -23.50 1.29
N LEU A 59 14.20 -23.55 2.53
CA LEU A 59 15.61 -23.40 2.88
C LEU A 59 16.49 -24.56 2.40
N GLU A 60 15.93 -25.77 2.32
CA GLU A 60 16.62 -26.94 1.73
C GLU A 60 16.79 -26.81 0.22
N THR A 61 15.85 -26.17 -0.46
CA THR A 61 15.83 -26.05 -1.93
C THR A 61 16.45 -24.76 -2.45
N HIS A 62 16.59 -23.73 -1.61
CA HIS A 62 17.12 -22.40 -1.94
C HIS A 62 18.26 -22.05 -0.97
N LEU A 63 19.43 -22.63 -1.18
CA LEU A 63 20.60 -22.53 -0.29
C LEU A 63 21.18 -21.12 -0.19
N ASP A 64 20.78 -20.22 -1.07
CA ASP A 64 21.13 -18.79 -1.03
C ASP A 64 20.17 -17.96 -0.16
N PHE A 65 19.16 -18.59 0.47
CA PHE A 65 18.29 -17.94 1.45
C PHE A 65 18.57 -18.43 2.87
N VAL A 66 18.43 -17.50 3.82
CA VAL A 66 18.52 -17.77 5.27
C VAL A 66 17.37 -17.10 6.01
N LEU A 67 17.00 -17.64 7.17
CA LEU A 67 16.10 -16.94 8.07
C LEU A 67 16.73 -15.66 8.59
N GLN A 68 15.98 -14.58 8.64
CA GLN A 68 16.42 -13.31 9.22
C GLN A 68 15.66 -13.03 10.51
N PRO A 69 16.34 -12.92 11.66
CA PRO A 69 15.70 -12.52 12.90
C PRO A 69 14.97 -11.18 12.77
N PHE A 70 13.82 -11.07 13.43
CA PHE A 70 13.06 -9.83 13.49
C PHE A 70 12.30 -9.71 14.81
N ALA A 71 11.81 -8.50 15.11
CA ALA A 71 10.96 -8.23 16.26
C ALA A 71 9.73 -7.45 15.84
N LEU A 72 8.59 -7.74 16.47
CA LEU A 72 7.36 -7.00 16.32
C LEU A 72 7.09 -6.13 17.56
N PRO A 73 6.77 -4.84 17.40
CA PRO A 73 6.49 -3.95 18.53
C PRO A 73 5.38 -4.52 19.43
N GLY A 74 5.65 -4.60 20.75
CA GLY A 74 4.71 -5.09 21.74
C GLY A 74 4.50 -6.61 21.77
N ILE A 75 5.20 -7.39 20.92
CA ILE A 75 5.08 -8.86 20.85
C ILE A 75 6.41 -9.54 21.21
N GLY A 76 7.52 -9.04 20.67
CA GLY A 76 8.86 -9.59 20.93
C GLY A 76 9.60 -9.97 19.65
N GLY A 77 10.79 -10.56 19.84
CA GLY A 77 11.67 -11.04 18.77
C GLY A 77 11.53 -12.53 18.49
N CYS A 78 12.05 -12.96 17.33
CA CYS A 78 12.16 -14.35 16.93
C CYS A 78 13.35 -14.56 15.98
N ASP A 79 13.75 -15.82 15.79
CA ASP A 79 14.89 -16.23 14.96
C ASP A 79 14.52 -16.42 13.47
N GLY A 80 13.54 -15.63 12.99
CA GLY A 80 13.21 -15.57 11.59
C GLY A 80 11.81 -16.04 11.21
N PHE A 81 11.07 -16.71 12.13
CA PHE A 81 9.62 -16.90 11.98
C PHE A 81 8.89 -16.85 13.33
N MET A 82 7.60 -16.56 13.27
CA MET A 82 6.76 -16.42 14.46
C MET A 82 5.32 -16.82 14.16
N THR A 83 4.71 -17.55 15.08
CA THR A 83 3.27 -17.84 15.06
C THR A 83 2.53 -16.95 16.06
N LEU A 84 1.63 -16.13 15.54
CA LEU A 84 0.81 -15.19 16.31
C LEU A 84 -0.51 -15.86 16.70
N TYR A 85 -0.54 -16.48 17.88
CA TYR A 85 -1.73 -17.18 18.37
C TYR A 85 -2.79 -16.20 18.88
N PRO A 86 -4.10 -16.45 18.61
CA PRO A 86 -5.20 -15.57 19.06
C PRO A 86 -5.32 -15.38 20.56
N HIS A 87 -4.79 -16.32 21.36
CA HIS A 87 -4.80 -16.22 22.82
C HIS A 87 -3.64 -15.38 23.39
N ARG A 88 -2.65 -15.02 22.56
CA ARG A 88 -1.50 -14.19 22.94
C ARG A 88 -1.56 -12.79 22.36
N VAL A 89 -2.10 -12.65 21.17
CA VAL A 89 -2.22 -11.38 20.47
C VAL A 89 -3.63 -11.20 19.91
N ARG A 90 -4.09 -9.95 19.86
CA ARG A 90 -5.41 -9.65 19.30
C ARG A 90 -5.39 -9.88 17.78
N GLY A 91 -6.05 -10.91 17.32
CA GLY A 91 -6.11 -11.27 15.90
C GLY A 91 -6.76 -12.63 15.68
N GLU A 92 -6.77 -13.10 14.44
CA GLU A 92 -7.37 -14.38 14.03
C GLU A 92 -6.36 -15.54 13.98
N GLY A 93 -5.10 -15.25 14.24
CA GLY A 93 -3.96 -16.15 14.07
C GLY A 93 -3.22 -15.85 12.79
N HIS A 94 -1.89 -15.84 12.87
CA HIS A 94 -1.02 -15.60 11.72
C HIS A 94 0.32 -16.29 11.93
N PHE A 95 0.88 -16.78 10.83
CA PHE A 95 2.29 -17.17 10.77
C PHE A 95 3.04 -16.17 9.88
N VAL A 96 4.23 -15.82 10.26
CA VAL A 96 5.13 -14.97 9.45
C VAL A 96 6.55 -15.48 9.52
N ALA A 97 7.22 -15.56 8.38
CA ALA A 97 8.65 -15.82 8.27
C ALA A 97 9.31 -14.75 7.41
N LEU A 98 10.49 -14.32 7.83
CA LEU A 98 11.34 -13.39 7.10
C LEU A 98 12.59 -14.11 6.61
N LEU A 99 12.75 -14.12 5.29
CA LEU A 99 13.84 -14.76 4.58
C LEU A 99 14.72 -13.69 3.94
N HIS A 100 16.01 -13.86 4.00
CA HIS A 100 16.99 -12.99 3.38
C HIS A 100 17.78 -13.77 2.33
N ARG A 101 17.85 -13.26 1.10
CA ARG A 101 18.69 -13.81 0.06
C ARG A 101 20.12 -13.32 0.26
N GLN A 102 21.05 -14.24 0.46
CA GLN A 102 22.46 -13.93 0.64
C GLN A 102 23.10 -13.35 -0.63
N GLY A 103 24.23 -12.67 -0.48
CA GLY A 103 24.95 -12.03 -1.57
C GLY A 103 24.62 -10.54 -1.70
N GLU A 104 25.33 -9.88 -2.60
CA GLU A 104 25.16 -8.45 -2.89
C GLU A 104 24.58 -8.30 -4.30
N ALA A 105 23.56 -7.47 -4.43
CA ALA A 105 23.09 -7.09 -5.75
C ALA A 105 24.15 -6.18 -6.40
N PRO A 106 24.50 -6.40 -7.66
CA PRO A 106 25.28 -5.41 -8.38
C PRO A 106 24.52 -4.08 -8.32
N CYS A 107 25.23 -3.00 -7.94
CA CYS A 107 24.67 -1.65 -7.85
C CYS A 107 24.46 -1.06 -9.27
N ASN A 108 23.69 -1.77 -10.10
CA ASN A 108 23.29 -1.29 -11.42
C ASN A 108 21.87 -0.72 -11.30
N VAL A 109 21.77 0.51 -10.80
CA VAL A 109 20.52 1.27 -10.89
C VAL A 109 20.35 1.62 -12.38
N GLN A 110 19.54 0.81 -13.07
CA GLN A 110 19.17 1.15 -14.43
C GLN A 110 18.28 2.39 -14.42
N PRO A 111 18.49 3.35 -15.35
CA PRO A 111 17.61 4.50 -15.47
C PRO A 111 16.17 4.06 -15.64
N PHE A 112 15.26 4.73 -14.94
CA PHE A 112 13.85 4.43 -15.07
C PHE A 112 13.38 4.64 -16.51
N THR A 113 12.70 3.64 -17.07
CA THR A 113 12.06 3.67 -18.39
C THR A 113 10.68 3.02 -18.33
N GLY A 114 9.82 3.38 -19.28
CA GLY A 114 8.50 2.74 -19.45
C GLY A 114 7.29 3.62 -19.16
N LEU A 115 7.48 4.77 -18.49
CA LEU A 115 6.45 5.81 -18.41
C LEU A 115 6.97 7.12 -19.00
N LYS A 116 6.10 7.87 -19.69
CA LYS A 116 6.43 9.18 -20.23
C LYS A 116 6.65 10.18 -19.09
N GLN A 117 7.70 10.97 -19.16
CA GLN A 117 7.88 12.09 -18.26
C GLN A 117 6.76 13.13 -18.45
N ALA A 118 6.28 13.71 -17.36
CA ALA A 118 5.27 14.76 -17.41
C ALA A 118 5.85 16.04 -18.08
N ASP A 119 4.99 16.73 -18.81
CA ASP A 119 5.38 18.02 -19.39
C ASP A 119 5.50 19.12 -18.32
N LYS A 120 6.24 20.18 -18.65
CA LYS A 120 6.51 21.29 -17.73
C LYS A 120 5.24 22.01 -17.25
N ALA A 121 4.19 22.07 -18.06
CA ALA A 121 2.95 22.76 -17.69
C ALA A 121 2.18 21.93 -16.65
N ALA A 122 2.10 20.60 -16.84
CA ALA A 122 1.47 19.70 -15.89
C ALA A 122 2.24 19.64 -14.55
N VAL A 123 3.58 19.58 -14.60
CA VAL A 123 4.43 19.65 -13.40
C VAL A 123 4.17 20.96 -12.65
N LYS A 124 4.21 22.10 -13.37
CA LYS A 124 3.96 23.41 -12.77
C LYS A 124 2.58 23.50 -12.11
N ALA A 125 1.52 22.98 -12.73
CA ALA A 125 0.18 22.99 -12.16
C ALA A 125 0.11 22.17 -10.87
N ALA A 126 0.81 21.03 -10.78
CA ALA A 126 0.90 20.23 -9.58
C ALA A 126 1.71 20.92 -8.48
N GLU A 127 2.84 21.57 -8.81
CA GLU A 127 3.67 22.31 -7.88
C GLU A 127 2.98 23.57 -7.34
N ASP A 128 2.30 24.33 -8.21
CA ASP A 128 1.49 25.49 -7.82
C ASP A 128 0.37 25.09 -6.86
N PHE A 129 -0.22 23.91 -7.08
CA PHE A 129 -1.22 23.33 -6.17
C PHE A 129 -0.59 22.89 -4.82
N ALA A 130 0.56 22.25 -4.86
CA ALA A 130 1.24 21.74 -3.67
C ALA A 130 1.84 22.85 -2.79
N GLY A 131 2.15 24.00 -3.39
CA GLY A 131 2.91 25.06 -2.74
C GLY A 131 4.39 24.71 -2.52
N GLU A 132 4.89 23.67 -3.22
CA GLU A 132 6.27 23.21 -3.11
C GLU A 132 6.70 22.50 -4.40
N ARG A 133 8.01 22.36 -4.61
CA ARG A 133 8.54 21.57 -5.72
C ARG A 133 8.31 20.10 -5.48
N LEU A 134 7.87 19.43 -6.54
CA LEU A 134 7.71 17.98 -6.56
C LEU A 134 8.92 17.35 -7.26
N GLY A 135 9.23 16.12 -6.91
CA GLY A 135 10.25 15.33 -7.61
C GLY A 135 9.87 15.06 -9.07
N LEU A 136 10.62 14.19 -9.72
CA LEU A 136 10.37 13.82 -11.11
C LEU A 136 8.99 13.16 -11.26
N LEU A 137 8.11 13.81 -12.02
CA LEU A 137 6.76 13.32 -12.29
C LEU A 137 6.70 12.65 -13.66
N HIS A 138 5.98 11.53 -13.69
CA HIS A 138 5.68 10.76 -14.90
C HIS A 138 4.17 10.71 -15.14
N LEU A 139 3.76 10.26 -16.32
CA LEU A 139 2.38 10.06 -16.72
C LEU A 139 2.04 8.57 -16.79
N LEU A 140 1.02 8.16 -16.06
CA LEU A 140 0.33 6.88 -16.21
C LEU A 140 -1.08 7.19 -16.75
N GLY A 141 -1.27 7.07 -18.06
CA GLY A 141 -2.43 7.67 -18.74
C GLY A 141 -2.44 9.18 -18.59
N GLU A 142 -3.50 9.75 -18.00
CA GLU A 142 -3.63 11.19 -17.71
C GLU A 142 -3.18 11.55 -16.29
N THR A 143 -2.83 10.57 -15.46
CA THR A 143 -2.49 10.78 -14.05
C THR A 143 -1.01 11.03 -13.88
N LEU A 144 -0.67 12.13 -13.21
CA LEU A 144 0.69 12.41 -12.74
C LEU A 144 1.02 11.48 -11.58
N VAL A 145 2.16 10.81 -11.67
CA VAL A 145 2.67 9.89 -10.65
C VAL A 145 4.08 10.29 -10.23
N CYS A 146 4.33 10.27 -8.94
CA CYS A 146 5.65 10.43 -8.36
C CYS A 146 6.23 9.04 -8.07
N LEU A 147 7.41 8.77 -8.60
CA LEU A 147 8.10 7.50 -8.43
C LEU A 147 9.27 7.66 -7.44
N PRO A 148 9.62 6.61 -6.67
CA PRO A 148 10.87 6.60 -5.93
C PRO A 148 12.07 6.69 -6.88
N GLU A 149 13.19 7.26 -6.41
CA GLU A 149 14.41 7.44 -7.21
C GLU A 149 15.00 6.11 -7.69
N ASP A 150 14.82 5.04 -6.92
CA ASP A 150 15.27 3.68 -7.20
C ASP A 150 14.22 2.81 -7.91
N CYS A 151 13.19 3.43 -8.49
CA CYS A 151 12.15 2.70 -9.20
C CYS A 151 12.74 1.93 -10.39
N PRO A 152 12.54 0.61 -10.48
CA PRO A 152 13.06 -0.16 -11.59
C PRO A 152 12.33 0.18 -12.91
N PRO A 153 12.96 -0.07 -14.08
CA PRO A 153 12.31 0.07 -15.38
C PRO A 153 11.03 -0.78 -15.45
N VAL A 154 9.98 -0.18 -16.03
CA VAL A 154 8.69 -0.87 -16.22
C VAL A 154 8.34 -1.04 -17.70
N GLN A 155 9.30 -0.81 -18.58
CA GLN A 155 9.11 -0.99 -20.03
C GLN A 155 8.69 -2.42 -20.37
N GLY A 156 7.67 -2.57 -21.20
CA GLY A 156 7.13 -3.87 -21.60
C GLY A 156 6.14 -4.48 -20.60
N LEU A 157 5.96 -3.88 -19.43
CA LEU A 157 5.00 -4.33 -18.43
C LEU A 157 3.66 -3.61 -18.58
N LYS A 158 2.56 -4.33 -18.30
CA LYS A 158 1.24 -3.73 -18.10
C LYS A 158 1.18 -3.10 -16.72
N VAL A 159 1.51 -1.82 -16.62
CA VAL A 159 1.49 -1.09 -15.36
C VAL A 159 0.06 -0.72 -14.99
N LEU A 160 -0.46 -1.31 -13.91
CA LEU A 160 -1.80 -1.00 -13.38
C LEU A 160 -1.75 0.20 -12.44
N ARG A 161 -0.70 0.31 -11.66
CA ARG A 161 -0.44 1.41 -10.73
C ARG A 161 1.06 1.58 -10.55
N ALA A 162 1.55 2.82 -10.52
CA ALA A 162 2.96 3.12 -10.28
C ALA A 162 3.08 4.26 -9.26
N GLY A 163 3.94 4.08 -8.27
CA GLY A 163 4.27 5.08 -7.27
C GLY A 163 3.07 5.76 -6.61
N LEU A 164 3.25 7.02 -6.25
CA LEU A 164 2.19 7.85 -5.68
C LEU A 164 1.43 8.58 -6.80
N HIS A 165 0.14 8.32 -6.93
CA HIS A 165 -0.75 9.09 -7.80
C HIS A 165 -0.95 10.48 -7.19
N VAL A 166 -0.50 11.50 -7.89
CA VAL A 166 -0.53 12.90 -7.44
C VAL A 166 -1.84 13.57 -7.89
N GLY A 167 -2.25 13.36 -9.14
CA GLY A 167 -3.47 13.93 -9.69
C GLY A 167 -3.42 14.15 -11.19
N GLN A 168 -4.33 14.97 -11.70
CA GLN A 168 -4.44 15.29 -13.12
C GLN A 168 -4.36 16.80 -13.34
N ALA A 169 -3.57 17.22 -14.30
CA ALA A 169 -3.54 18.61 -14.78
C ALA A 169 -4.45 18.77 -16.01
N ARG A 170 -5.31 19.79 -16.01
CA ARG A 170 -6.14 20.19 -17.15
C ARG A 170 -5.95 21.69 -17.43
N GLY A 171 -5.04 22.00 -18.33
CA GLY A 171 -4.56 23.36 -18.52
C GLY A 171 -3.90 23.88 -17.23
N LYS A 172 -4.42 25.00 -16.70
CA LYS A 172 -3.94 25.58 -15.41
C LYS A 172 -4.60 24.98 -14.17
N LEU A 173 -5.63 24.14 -14.33
CA LEU A 173 -6.35 23.51 -13.23
C LEU A 173 -5.68 22.20 -12.85
N PHE A 174 -5.61 21.96 -11.53
CA PHE A 174 -5.12 20.71 -10.98
C PHE A 174 -6.19 20.00 -10.15
N PHE A 175 -6.34 18.70 -10.38
CA PHE A 175 -7.28 17.84 -9.67
C PHE A 175 -6.49 16.79 -8.90
N PRO A 176 -6.35 16.92 -7.56
CA PRO A 176 -5.52 16.02 -6.78
C PRO A 176 -6.14 14.63 -6.67
N ASP A 177 -5.29 13.60 -6.75
CA ASP A 177 -5.70 12.21 -6.51
C ASP A 177 -5.89 11.94 -5.01
N HIS A 178 -6.84 11.06 -4.67
CA HIS A 178 -7.12 10.68 -3.30
C HIS A 178 -5.89 10.06 -2.59
N ALA A 179 -5.07 9.31 -3.30
CA ALA A 179 -3.86 8.73 -2.76
C ALA A 179 -2.88 9.78 -2.21
N TRP A 180 -2.83 10.95 -2.83
CA TRP A 180 -1.96 12.02 -2.36
C TRP A 180 -2.42 12.64 -1.03
N ALA A 181 -3.73 12.72 -0.79
CA ALA A 181 -4.25 13.13 0.51
C ALA A 181 -3.84 12.18 1.65
N LEU A 182 -3.70 10.89 1.35
CA LEU A 182 -3.36 9.83 2.30
C LEU A 182 -1.85 9.52 2.37
N ALA A 183 -1.03 10.22 1.59
CA ALA A 183 0.43 10.01 1.61
C ALA A 183 1.03 10.39 2.97
N ALA A 184 2.18 9.81 3.30
CA ALA A 184 2.92 10.16 4.52
C ALA A 184 3.28 11.66 4.57
N THR A 185 3.55 12.24 3.40
CA THR A 185 3.81 13.67 3.20
C THR A 185 2.77 14.23 2.22
N PRO A 186 1.55 14.55 2.69
CA PRO A 186 0.56 15.20 1.85
C PRO A 186 0.97 16.64 1.55
N PRO A 187 0.45 17.26 0.47
CA PRO A 187 0.78 18.63 0.11
C PRO A 187 0.39 19.62 1.20
N LYS A 188 1.03 20.78 1.21
CA LYS A 188 0.86 21.86 2.21
C LYS A 188 -0.42 22.64 1.96
N VAL A 189 -1.57 21.99 2.08
CA VAL A 189 -2.89 22.62 2.02
C VAL A 189 -3.54 22.68 3.39
N LEU A 190 -4.55 23.52 3.52
CA LEU A 190 -5.28 23.69 4.79
C LEU A 190 -5.88 22.37 5.27
N ARG A 191 -5.61 22.01 6.52
CA ARG A 191 -6.17 20.83 7.19
C ARG A 191 -7.37 21.26 8.02
N ILE A 192 -8.50 20.59 7.83
CA ILE A 192 -9.75 20.85 8.56
C ILE A 192 -9.98 19.72 9.56
N PRO A 193 -9.82 19.94 10.85
CA PRO A 193 -10.13 18.93 11.87
C PRO A 193 -11.63 18.66 11.89
N LEU A 194 -12.00 17.39 11.86
CA LEU A 194 -13.39 16.94 11.93
C LEU A 194 -13.65 16.24 13.26
N SER A 195 -14.89 16.39 13.76
CA SER A 195 -15.42 15.52 14.80
C SER A 195 -15.58 14.08 14.28
N ARG A 196 -15.76 13.10 15.17
CA ARG A 196 -16.06 11.72 14.77
C ARG A 196 -17.33 11.62 13.91
N ALA A 197 -18.36 12.40 14.28
CA ALA A 197 -19.63 12.45 13.56
C ALA A 197 -19.45 13.03 12.15
N ASP A 198 -18.73 14.16 12.02
CA ASP A 198 -18.50 14.77 10.71
C ASP A 198 -17.56 13.95 9.84
N ALA A 199 -16.59 13.23 10.43
CA ALA A 199 -15.75 12.28 9.70
C ALA A 199 -16.59 11.13 9.09
N ALA A 200 -17.57 10.60 9.85
CA ALA A 200 -18.50 9.58 9.34
C ALA A 200 -19.36 10.13 8.20
N ARG A 201 -19.91 11.33 8.34
CA ARG A 201 -20.69 12.03 7.30
C ARG A 201 -19.85 12.30 6.06
N TYR A 202 -18.60 12.74 6.24
CA TYR A 202 -17.67 12.92 5.13
C TYR A 202 -17.40 11.59 4.40
N GLN A 203 -17.16 10.49 5.12
CA GLN A 203 -16.95 9.16 4.50
C GLN A 203 -18.22 8.61 3.84
N ALA A 204 -19.40 9.05 4.26
CA ALA A 204 -20.66 8.75 3.57
C ALA A 204 -20.87 9.57 2.29
N GLY A 205 -20.05 10.59 2.07
CA GLY A 205 -20.10 11.43 0.86
C GLY A 205 -20.89 12.74 1.04
N GLU A 206 -21.24 13.10 2.28
CA GLU A 206 -21.98 14.34 2.56
C GLU A 206 -21.09 15.59 2.41
N GLU A 207 -21.70 16.70 2.05
CA GLU A 207 -21.11 18.02 2.15
C GLU A 207 -21.19 18.53 3.60
N LEU A 208 -20.14 19.18 4.08
CA LEU A 208 -20.07 19.71 5.43
C LEU A 208 -20.01 21.25 5.41
N PRO A 209 -20.58 21.93 6.43
CA PRO A 209 -20.33 23.36 6.64
C PRO A 209 -18.83 23.60 6.84
N CYS A 210 -18.28 24.64 6.23
CA CYS A 210 -16.88 25.01 6.41
C CYS A 210 -16.69 26.49 6.05
N GLU A 211 -16.51 27.30 7.06
CA GLU A 211 -16.35 28.75 6.91
C GLU A 211 -14.88 29.16 6.69
N THR A 212 -13.95 28.22 6.87
CA THR A 212 -12.51 28.47 6.79
C THR A 212 -11.96 28.07 5.42
N GLY A 213 -11.23 28.97 4.78
CA GLY A 213 -10.47 28.70 3.56
C GLY A 213 -11.31 28.76 2.29
N ALA A 214 -10.62 28.58 1.18
CA ALA A 214 -11.21 28.40 -0.15
C ALA A 214 -10.33 27.44 -0.95
N GLY A 215 -10.92 26.72 -1.90
CA GLY A 215 -10.22 25.74 -2.70
C GLY A 215 -10.10 24.36 -2.02
N PHE A 216 -9.10 23.57 -2.42
CA PHE A 216 -8.91 22.22 -1.87
C PHE A 216 -8.37 22.28 -0.43
N VAL A 217 -8.88 21.37 0.40
CA VAL A 217 -8.52 21.21 1.82
C VAL A 217 -8.42 19.72 2.15
N LEU A 218 -7.74 19.40 3.25
CA LEU A 218 -7.64 18.04 3.80
C LEU A 218 -8.52 17.91 5.06
N PRO A 219 -9.75 17.36 4.97
CA PRO A 219 -10.51 16.96 6.14
C PRO A 219 -9.76 15.86 6.90
N CYS A 220 -9.55 16.07 8.21
CA CYS A 220 -8.74 15.23 9.06
C CYS A 220 -9.51 14.76 10.30
N TYR A 221 -9.28 13.50 10.71
CA TYR A 221 -9.74 12.96 11.97
C TYR A 221 -8.58 12.30 12.72
N GLY A 222 -8.43 12.59 14.01
CA GLY A 222 -7.31 12.06 14.79
C GLY A 222 -5.91 12.43 14.24
N GLY A 223 -5.79 13.58 13.56
CA GLY A 223 -4.54 14.01 12.91
C GLY A 223 -4.29 13.41 11.54
N LEU A 224 -5.09 12.43 11.08
CA LEU A 224 -4.94 11.77 9.80
C LEU A 224 -5.88 12.37 8.75
N ALA A 225 -5.39 12.64 7.56
CA ALA A 225 -6.23 13.08 6.45
C ALA A 225 -7.15 11.93 5.99
N LEU A 226 -8.39 12.27 5.69
CA LEU A 226 -9.39 11.32 5.19
C LEU A 226 -9.52 11.35 3.66
N GLY A 227 -9.07 12.41 3.03
CA GLY A 227 -9.19 12.64 1.60
C GLY A 227 -9.21 14.11 1.27
N TRP A 228 -9.87 14.50 0.17
CA TRP A 228 -10.00 15.86 -0.30
C TRP A 228 -11.39 16.44 -0.06
N GLY A 229 -11.44 17.68 0.36
CA GLY A 229 -12.61 18.54 0.29
C GLY A 229 -12.32 19.77 -0.57
N LYS A 230 -13.35 20.42 -1.12
CA LYS A 230 -13.21 21.72 -1.81
C LYS A 230 -14.16 22.72 -1.20
N VAL A 231 -13.60 23.74 -0.55
CA VAL A 231 -14.39 24.78 0.13
C VAL A 231 -14.78 25.86 -0.87
N SER A 232 -16.06 26.20 -0.86
CA SER A 232 -16.63 27.31 -1.64
C SER A 232 -17.95 27.72 -1.00
N GLY A 233 -18.17 29.02 -0.79
CA GLY A 233 -19.44 29.57 -0.28
C GLY A 233 -19.85 29.02 1.10
N GLY A 234 -18.89 28.88 2.03
CA GLY A 234 -19.16 28.40 3.40
C GLY A 234 -19.43 26.89 3.49
N ARG A 235 -19.22 26.13 2.44
CA ARG A 235 -19.42 24.68 2.41
C ARG A 235 -18.20 23.97 1.84
N MET A 236 -17.89 22.80 2.38
CA MET A 236 -16.89 21.88 1.89
C MET A 236 -17.58 20.80 1.03
N LYS A 237 -17.43 20.88 -0.28
CA LYS A 237 -17.83 19.82 -1.21
C LYS A 237 -16.99 18.60 -1.00
N ASN A 238 -17.63 17.46 -0.98
CA ASN A 238 -17.02 16.17 -0.72
C ASN A 238 -16.33 15.61 -1.97
N HIS A 239 -15.01 15.36 -1.87
CA HIS A 239 -14.22 14.71 -2.90
C HIS A 239 -13.76 13.29 -2.49
N TYR A 240 -14.40 12.68 -1.47
CA TYR A 240 -14.15 11.29 -1.11
C TYR A 240 -14.60 10.35 -2.24
N PRO A 241 -13.78 9.38 -2.65
CA PRO A 241 -14.10 8.52 -3.79
C PRO A 241 -15.41 7.79 -3.61
N LYS A 242 -16.29 7.84 -4.62
CA LYS A 242 -17.62 7.22 -4.55
C LYS A 242 -17.57 5.73 -4.19
N GLY A 243 -16.59 4.99 -4.75
CA GLY A 243 -16.43 3.56 -4.48
C GLY A 243 -15.94 3.21 -3.07
N LEU A 244 -15.48 4.20 -2.29
CA LEU A 244 -15.04 4.01 -0.90
C LEU A 244 -16.08 4.50 0.13
N ARG A 245 -17.18 5.09 -0.31
CA ARG A 245 -18.21 5.62 0.58
C ARG A 245 -18.87 4.51 1.38
N ARG A 246 -19.05 4.76 2.65
CA ARG A 246 -19.76 3.88 3.57
C ARG A 246 -21.13 4.48 3.84
N ASN A 247 -22.16 3.62 3.92
CA ASN A 247 -23.45 4.09 4.41
C ASN A 247 -23.25 4.59 5.84
N ALA A 248 -23.77 5.80 6.13
CA ALA A 248 -23.81 6.31 7.49
C ALA A 248 -24.72 5.38 8.29
N THR A 249 -24.13 4.54 9.15
CA THR A 249 -24.85 3.74 10.15
C THR A 249 -24.89 4.49 11.47
#